data_aa8991243491508bff68d80ecbcc0e89
#
_entry.id   aa8991243491508bff68d80ecbcc0e89
#
_cell.length_a   1.000
_cell.length_b   1.000
_cell.length_c   1.000
_cell.angle_alpha   90.00
_cell.angle_beta   90.00
_cell.angle_gamma   90.00
#
_symmetry.space_group_name_H-M   'P 1'
#
loop_
_entity.id
_entity.type
_entity.pdbx_description
1 polymer ?
#
loop_
_entity_poly.entity_id
_entity_poly.type
_entity_poly.pdbx_seq_one_letter_code
_entity_poly.pdbx_strand_id
1 'polypeptide(L)'
;MLDVVKRYNLLSGGGCLPPMWGLGFKYRVKGDATQDSVMRFANYFREKQIPCDVLGLEPGWQTATYSCSYRWSDDRFPRHKEMLDQLQQKGYKVNLWEHAYVH
;
A
#
# COMPACT_ATOMS: atom_id res chain seq x y z
N MET A 1 -7.49 14.40 28.81
CA MET A 1 -7.17 13.63 27.57
C MET A 1 -5.74 13.90 27.08
N LEU A 2 -5.33 15.15 26.84
CA LEU A 2 -3.96 15.46 26.36
C LEU A 2 -2.84 14.99 27.29
N ASP A 3 -3.05 15.05 28.61
CA ASP A 3 -2.06 14.55 29.58
C ASP A 3 -1.84 13.03 29.49
N VAL A 4 -2.89 12.27 29.18
CA VAL A 4 -2.78 10.81 28.98
C VAL A 4 -1.95 10.52 27.73
N VAL A 5 -2.22 11.22 26.63
CA VAL A 5 -1.43 11.10 25.39
C VAL A 5 0.04 11.47 25.62
N LYS A 6 0.29 12.57 26.35
CA LYS A 6 1.65 13.00 26.70
C LYS A 6 2.38 11.93 27.51
N ARG A 7 1.75 11.37 28.54
CA ARG A 7 2.33 10.31 29.38
C ARG A 7 2.58 9.03 28.59
N TYR A 8 1.63 8.65 27.72
CA TYR A 8 1.80 7.50 26.82
C TYR A 8 3.01 7.71 25.89
N ASN A 9 3.12 8.87 25.26
CA ASN A 9 4.25 9.18 24.39
C ASN A 9 5.60 9.10 25.13
N LEU A 10 5.66 9.59 26.36
CA LEU A 10 6.88 9.49 27.17
C LEU A 10 7.27 8.04 27.47
N LEU A 11 6.28 7.18 27.75
CA LEU A 11 6.52 5.75 28.06
C LEU A 11 6.82 4.92 26.79
N SER A 12 6.25 5.28 25.66
CA SER A 12 6.41 4.55 24.39
C SER A 12 7.57 5.03 23.52
N GLY A 13 8.42 5.92 24.03
CA GLY A 13 9.57 6.45 23.28
C GLY A 13 9.28 7.66 22.41
N GLY A 14 8.09 8.26 22.53
CA GLY A 14 7.68 9.45 21.80
C GLY A 14 6.97 9.15 20.48
N GLY A 15 6.59 10.22 19.78
CA GLY A 15 6.01 10.14 18.45
C GLY A 15 7.07 10.13 17.36
N CYS A 16 6.70 9.65 16.17
CA CYS A 16 7.52 9.80 14.97
C CYS A 16 7.02 10.97 14.11
N LEU A 17 7.92 11.59 13.37
CA LEU A 17 7.57 12.51 12.30
C LEU A 17 7.45 11.71 11.00
N PRO A 18 6.23 11.46 10.50
CA PRO A 18 6.07 10.70 9.27
C PRO A 18 6.53 11.53 8.06
N PRO A 19 7.00 10.89 6.98
CA PRO A 19 7.28 11.58 5.73
C PRO A 19 5.99 12.16 5.13
N MET A 20 6.11 13.23 4.33
CA MET A 20 4.95 13.93 3.72
C MET A 20 4.03 12.97 2.95
N TRP A 21 4.60 12.04 2.16
CA TRP A 21 3.81 11.03 1.44
C TRP A 21 3.02 10.09 2.36
N GLY A 22 3.47 9.88 3.59
CA GLY A 22 2.77 9.05 4.59
C GLY A 22 1.51 9.74 5.14
N LEU A 23 1.43 11.08 5.02
CA LEU A 23 0.27 11.90 5.39
C LEU A 23 -0.65 12.17 4.18
N GLY A 24 -0.25 11.75 2.99
CA GLY A 24 -0.99 11.97 1.76
C GLY A 24 -2.12 10.96 1.52
N PHE A 25 -2.76 11.08 0.37
CA PHE A 25 -3.87 10.21 0.00
C PHE A 25 -3.37 8.80 -0.35
N LYS A 26 -3.96 7.81 0.31
CA LYS A 26 -3.78 6.38 0.02
C LYS A 26 -5.05 5.82 -0.62
N TYR A 27 -4.92 5.29 -1.83
CA TYR A 27 -5.99 4.55 -2.49
C TYR A 27 -5.78 3.04 -2.33
N ARG A 28 -6.79 2.34 -1.83
CA ARG A 28 -6.79 0.88 -1.70
C ARG A 28 -7.54 0.26 -2.88
N VAL A 29 -6.85 -0.59 -3.63
CA VAL A 29 -7.50 -1.35 -4.70
C VAL A 29 -8.30 -2.52 -4.12
N LYS A 30 -9.26 -3.04 -4.89
CA LYS A 30 -10.06 -4.19 -4.47
C LYS A 30 -9.22 -5.46 -4.34
N GLY A 31 -9.70 -6.43 -3.53
CA GLY A 31 -9.01 -7.70 -3.30
C GLY A 31 -8.85 -8.59 -4.53
N ASP A 32 -9.69 -8.40 -5.54
CA ASP A 32 -9.66 -9.08 -6.84
C ASP A 32 -8.88 -8.30 -7.92
N ALA A 33 -8.20 -7.22 -7.54
CA ALA A 33 -7.43 -6.39 -8.48
C ALA A 33 -6.33 -7.19 -9.17
N THR A 34 -6.14 -6.87 -10.44
CA THR A 34 -5.03 -7.36 -11.27
C THR A 34 -3.99 -6.26 -11.48
N GLN A 35 -2.81 -6.65 -11.97
CA GLN A 35 -1.77 -5.71 -12.36
C GLN A 35 -2.30 -4.60 -13.28
N ASP A 36 -3.11 -4.96 -14.28
CA ASP A 36 -3.66 -4.00 -15.23
C ASP A 36 -4.64 -3.02 -14.57
N SER A 37 -5.45 -3.50 -13.62
CA SER A 37 -6.36 -2.62 -12.89
C SER A 37 -5.61 -1.64 -11.99
N VAL A 38 -4.53 -2.06 -11.34
CA VAL A 38 -3.65 -1.19 -10.55
C VAL A 38 -3.03 -0.10 -11.42
N MET A 39 -2.46 -0.48 -12.57
CA MET A 39 -1.85 0.47 -13.51
C MET A 39 -2.88 1.43 -14.10
N ARG A 40 -4.09 0.98 -14.37
CA ARG A 40 -5.19 1.84 -14.82
C ARG A 40 -5.54 2.92 -13.79
N PHE A 41 -5.65 2.57 -12.49
CA PHE A 41 -5.88 3.56 -11.44
C PHE A 41 -4.71 4.52 -11.29
N ALA A 42 -3.47 4.02 -11.34
CA ALA A 42 -2.29 4.86 -11.28
C ALA A 42 -2.25 5.89 -12.40
N ASN A 43 -2.54 5.48 -13.64
CA ASN A 43 -2.61 6.38 -14.78
C ASN A 43 -3.76 7.38 -14.62
N TYR A 44 -4.94 6.92 -14.26
CA TYR A 44 -6.13 7.76 -14.06
C TYR A 44 -5.86 8.91 -13.07
N PHE A 45 -5.27 8.63 -11.92
CA PHE A 45 -4.96 9.67 -10.93
C PHE A 45 -3.98 10.72 -11.49
N ARG A 46 -2.97 10.30 -12.26
CA ARG A 46 -2.01 11.24 -12.87
C ARG A 46 -2.62 12.05 -13.99
N GLU A 47 -3.39 11.42 -14.88
CA GLU A 47 -4.11 12.10 -15.98
C GLU A 47 -5.13 13.13 -15.47
N LYS A 48 -5.84 12.79 -14.39
CA LYS A 48 -6.82 13.68 -13.77
C LYS A 48 -6.21 14.65 -12.75
N GLN A 49 -4.90 14.63 -12.57
CA GLN A 49 -4.18 15.45 -11.60
C GLN A 49 -4.73 15.30 -10.16
N ILE A 50 -5.23 14.09 -9.83
CA ILE A 50 -5.69 13.77 -8.48
C ILE A 50 -4.46 13.40 -7.65
N PRO A 51 -4.17 14.11 -6.55
CA PRO A 51 -3.07 13.77 -5.66
C PRO A 51 -3.31 12.38 -5.06
N CYS A 52 -2.35 11.48 -5.26
CA CYS A 52 -2.33 10.17 -4.63
C CYS A 52 -0.88 9.75 -4.42
N ASP A 53 -0.51 9.48 -3.19
CA ASP A 53 0.87 9.15 -2.81
C ASP A 53 1.08 7.65 -2.70
N VAL A 54 0.06 6.92 -2.24
CA VAL A 54 0.19 5.49 -1.93
C VAL A 54 -0.91 4.68 -2.62
N LEU A 55 -0.53 3.62 -3.29
CA LEU A 55 -1.44 2.57 -3.74
C LEU A 55 -1.33 1.36 -2.80
N GLY A 56 -2.44 1.02 -2.15
CA GLY A 56 -2.56 -0.12 -1.27
C GLY A 56 -3.12 -1.33 -2.02
N LEU A 57 -2.39 -2.42 -2.07
CA LEU A 57 -2.84 -3.69 -2.62
C LEU A 57 -3.48 -4.52 -1.52
N GLU A 58 -4.74 -4.89 -1.72
CA GLU A 58 -5.48 -5.80 -0.85
C GLU A 58 -4.93 -7.24 -0.93
N PRO A 59 -5.34 -8.16 -0.04
CA PRO A 59 -4.68 -9.48 0.09
C PRO A 59 -4.53 -10.27 -1.21
N GLY A 60 -5.33 -9.96 -2.22
CA GLY A 60 -5.28 -10.60 -3.53
C GLY A 60 -3.98 -10.44 -4.31
N TRP A 61 -3.02 -9.66 -3.84
CA TRP A 61 -1.68 -9.66 -4.42
C TRP A 61 -0.96 -10.98 -4.21
N GLN A 62 -1.38 -11.77 -3.21
CA GLN A 62 -0.77 -13.05 -2.81
C GLN A 62 -1.42 -14.25 -3.49
N THR A 63 -0.68 -15.35 -3.58
CA THR A 63 -1.20 -16.65 -4.06
C THR A 63 -2.25 -17.24 -3.11
N ALA A 64 -2.09 -17.04 -1.79
CA ALA A 64 -3.07 -17.38 -0.76
C ALA A 64 -3.23 -16.19 0.18
N THR A 65 -4.49 -15.86 0.52
CA THR A 65 -4.85 -14.62 1.24
C THR A 65 -5.06 -14.82 2.73
N TYR A 66 -5.57 -15.96 3.12
CA TYR A 66 -5.82 -16.38 4.50
C TYR A 66 -5.45 -17.88 4.64
N SER A 67 -4.37 -18.26 5.30
CA SER A 67 -3.32 -17.39 5.80
C SER A 67 -2.44 -16.82 4.70
N CYS A 68 -1.62 -15.80 5.01
CA CYS A 68 -0.76 -15.14 4.04
C CYS A 68 0.34 -16.06 3.52
N SER A 69 0.47 -16.14 2.19
CA SER A 69 1.57 -16.87 1.53
C SER A 69 2.84 -16.05 1.35
N TYR A 70 2.74 -14.72 1.44
CA TYR A 70 3.81 -13.75 1.15
C TYR A 70 4.46 -13.97 -0.24
N ARG A 71 3.72 -14.56 -1.16
CA ARG A 71 4.15 -14.84 -2.53
C ARG A 71 3.22 -14.14 -3.51
N TRP A 72 3.78 -13.43 -4.48
CA TRP A 72 3.01 -12.81 -5.54
C TRP A 72 2.19 -13.83 -6.31
N SER A 73 0.96 -13.45 -6.65
CA SER A 73 0.10 -14.22 -7.55
C SER A 73 0.52 -13.97 -8.99
N ASP A 74 1.17 -14.93 -9.63
CA ASP A 74 1.61 -14.79 -11.03
C ASP A 74 0.42 -14.65 -11.99
N ASP A 75 -0.75 -15.22 -11.64
CA ASP A 75 -1.97 -15.07 -12.45
C ASP A 75 -2.47 -13.63 -12.49
N ARG A 76 -2.41 -12.92 -11.35
CA ARG A 76 -2.92 -11.55 -11.24
C ARG A 76 -1.86 -10.49 -11.43
N PHE A 77 -0.61 -10.80 -11.11
CA PHE A 77 0.53 -9.89 -11.14
C PHE A 77 1.76 -10.52 -11.82
N PRO A 78 1.64 -10.97 -13.09
CA PRO A 78 2.70 -11.72 -13.78
C PRO A 78 4.00 -10.93 -13.94
N ARG A 79 3.92 -9.61 -13.99
CA ARG A 79 5.09 -8.70 -14.11
C ARG A 79 5.13 -7.71 -12.97
N HIS A 80 4.95 -8.20 -11.73
CA HIS A 80 4.87 -7.36 -10.54
C HIS A 80 6.09 -6.45 -10.35
N LYS A 81 7.31 -6.90 -10.68
CA LYS A 81 8.53 -6.09 -10.59
C LYS A 81 8.46 -4.87 -11.51
N GLU A 82 8.13 -5.10 -12.80
CA GLU A 82 7.98 -4.02 -13.78
C GLU A 82 6.87 -3.04 -13.36
N MET A 83 5.76 -3.55 -12.85
CA MET A 83 4.67 -2.73 -12.32
C MET A 83 5.16 -1.85 -11.16
N LEU A 84 5.88 -2.40 -10.21
CA LEU A 84 6.43 -1.65 -9.07
C LEU A 84 7.38 -0.54 -9.52
N ASP A 85 8.27 -0.84 -10.48
CA ASP A 85 9.19 0.14 -11.05
C ASP A 85 8.44 1.29 -11.74
N GLN A 86 7.41 0.98 -12.53
CA GLN A 86 6.58 1.98 -13.19
C GLN A 86 5.81 2.83 -12.18
N LEU A 87 5.26 2.24 -11.12
CA LEU A 87 4.59 2.97 -10.05
C LEU A 87 5.55 3.91 -9.33
N GLN A 88 6.76 3.46 -9.04
CA GLN A 88 7.80 4.28 -8.42
C GLN A 88 8.19 5.46 -9.32
N GLN A 89 8.38 5.23 -10.63
CA GLN A 89 8.67 6.28 -11.61
C GLN A 89 7.54 7.33 -11.68
N LYS A 90 6.29 6.91 -11.46
CA LYS A 90 5.12 7.80 -11.38
C LYS A 90 4.98 8.50 -10.02
N GLY A 91 5.90 8.27 -9.08
CA GLY A 91 5.92 8.87 -7.75
C GLY A 91 5.00 8.20 -6.72
N TYR A 92 4.52 6.99 -6.98
CA TYR A 92 3.75 6.23 -6.00
C TYR A 92 4.64 5.45 -5.04
N LYS A 93 4.18 5.34 -3.80
CA LYS A 93 4.57 4.28 -2.86
C LYS A 93 3.55 3.16 -2.92
N VAL A 94 3.99 1.93 -2.71
CA VAL A 94 3.10 0.77 -2.69
C VAL A 94 3.06 0.18 -1.29
N ASN A 95 1.86 -0.09 -0.81
CA ASN A 95 1.61 -0.79 0.44
C ASN A 95 0.95 -2.13 0.14
N LEU A 96 1.51 -3.19 0.67
CA LEU A 96 0.95 -4.54 0.54
C LEU A 96 0.20 -4.89 1.82
N TRP A 97 -1.05 -5.31 1.69
CA TRP A 97 -1.82 -5.81 2.83
C TRP A 97 -1.29 -7.17 3.28
N GLU A 98 -1.18 -7.34 4.58
CA GLU A 98 -0.78 -8.60 5.18
C GLU A 98 -1.38 -8.76 6.59
N HIS A 99 -1.28 -9.94 7.15
CA HIS A 99 -1.50 -10.23 8.56
C HIS A 99 -0.45 -11.22 9.08
N ALA A 100 -0.40 -11.41 10.40
CA ALA A 100 0.65 -12.20 11.05
C ALA A 100 0.53 -13.73 10.86
N TYR A 101 -0.59 -14.22 10.31
CA TYR A 101 -0.80 -15.66 10.11
C TYR A 101 -0.20 -16.12 8.78
N VAL A 102 0.76 -17.03 8.85
CA VAL A 102 1.46 -17.58 7.68
C VAL A 102 0.77 -18.87 7.23
N HIS A 103 0.75 -19.10 5.92
CA HIS A 103 0.19 -20.31 5.30
C HIS A 103 1.18 -21.47 5.43
#